data_66f5313151f4246be7d45bbc8be93c09
#
_entry.id   66f5313151f4246be7d45bbc8be93c09
#
_cell.length_a   1.000
_cell.length_b   1.000
_cell.length_c   1.000
_cell.angle_alpha   90.00
_cell.angle_beta   90.00
_cell.angle_gamma   90.00
#
_symmetry.space_group_name_H-M   'P 1'
#
loop_
_entity.id
_entity.type
_entity.pdbx_description
1 polymer ?
#
loop_
_entity_poly.entity_id
_entity_poly.type
_entity_poly.pdbx_seq_one_letter_code
_entity_poly.pdbx_strand_id
1 'polypeptide(L)'
;MLVSFCVIAYNEEKALPSLFQDIISQDYPHEKMEVVLVDAMSTDNTRKLMEGFAQGKHGFVRVKVLENPKKIQAAGWNVAIRASEGDIIMRIDSHTFIPSDFVSKNVKCIESGEYVSGGPRPNIAEDDTAWKHTLLLAERSMFGSSIASYRRSHKKKYVKSVFHGAYRREVFEKAGLFNENLGRTEDNEMHYRILKAGYQICYTPSIISYQHTRNTWHGMIKQKYGNGYWVGLTLGVCPQCFSLYHFIPFCFVLSIFITSLLAIVGKPFL
;
A
#
# COMPACT_ATOMS: atom_id res chain seq x y z
N MET A 1 9.82 -21.41 -2.88
CA MET A 1 9.42 -20.82 -1.58
C MET A 1 7.91 -20.84 -1.47
N LEU A 2 7.33 -21.02 -0.29
CA LEU A 2 5.89 -20.85 -0.07
C LEU A 2 5.57 -19.36 0.08
N VAL A 3 4.55 -18.88 -0.61
CA VAL A 3 4.12 -17.46 -0.59
C VAL A 3 2.78 -17.35 0.13
N SER A 4 2.71 -16.49 1.14
CA SER A 4 1.45 -16.07 1.77
C SER A 4 0.97 -14.78 1.11
N PHE A 5 -0.06 -14.87 0.29
CA PHE A 5 -0.69 -13.71 -0.35
C PHE A 5 -1.77 -13.15 0.58
N CYS A 6 -1.48 -12.01 1.22
CA CYS A 6 -2.32 -11.41 2.26
C CYS A 6 -3.12 -10.23 1.72
N VAL A 7 -4.42 -10.26 1.92
CA VAL A 7 -5.36 -9.18 1.56
C VAL A 7 -6.19 -8.80 2.79
N ILE A 8 -6.30 -7.50 3.04
CA ILE A 8 -7.24 -6.96 4.03
C ILE A 8 -8.30 -6.13 3.32
N ALA A 9 -9.56 -6.21 3.77
CA ALA A 9 -10.65 -5.46 3.16
C ALA A 9 -11.66 -4.95 4.20
N TYR A 10 -12.25 -3.79 3.88
CA TYR A 10 -13.40 -3.22 4.57
C TYR A 10 -14.34 -2.57 3.56
N ASN A 11 -15.52 -3.16 3.36
CA ASN A 11 -16.52 -2.70 2.40
C ASN A 11 -15.97 -2.57 0.97
N GLU A 12 -15.40 -3.65 0.46
CA GLU A 12 -14.73 -3.74 -0.86
C GLU A 12 -15.43 -4.73 -1.81
N GLU A 13 -16.74 -4.91 -1.67
CA GLU A 13 -17.52 -5.85 -2.50
C GLU A 13 -17.37 -5.61 -4.00
N LYS A 14 -17.10 -4.36 -4.42
CA LYS A 14 -16.91 -3.99 -5.83
C LYS A 14 -15.52 -4.30 -6.36
N ALA A 15 -14.50 -4.21 -5.52
CA ALA A 15 -13.10 -4.37 -5.93
C ALA A 15 -12.62 -5.83 -5.85
N LEU A 16 -13.08 -6.59 -4.84
CA LEU A 16 -12.61 -7.95 -4.60
C LEU A 16 -12.78 -8.91 -5.77
N PRO A 17 -13.89 -8.91 -6.56
CA PRO A 17 -14.01 -9.84 -7.68
C PRO A 17 -12.87 -9.71 -8.70
N SER A 18 -12.45 -8.49 -9.01
CA SER A 18 -11.32 -8.25 -9.92
C SER A 18 -10.00 -8.74 -9.33
N LEU A 19 -9.72 -8.41 -8.05
CA LEU A 19 -8.51 -8.87 -7.39
C LEU A 19 -8.45 -10.40 -7.28
N PHE A 20 -9.57 -11.08 -7.06
CA PHE A 20 -9.61 -12.54 -7.03
C PHE A 20 -9.24 -13.15 -8.38
N GLN A 21 -9.68 -12.55 -9.50
CA GLN A 21 -9.23 -12.98 -10.82
C GLN A 21 -7.73 -12.75 -11.01
N ASP A 22 -7.20 -11.62 -10.56
CA ASP A 22 -5.77 -11.35 -10.61
C ASP A 22 -4.95 -12.38 -9.79
N ILE A 23 -5.44 -12.80 -8.62
CA ILE A 23 -4.80 -13.81 -7.77
C ILE A 23 -4.83 -15.19 -8.46
N ILE A 24 -5.95 -15.56 -9.08
CA ILE A 24 -6.06 -16.83 -9.83
C ILE A 24 -5.17 -16.81 -11.08
N SER A 25 -4.96 -15.65 -11.69
CA SER A 25 -4.17 -15.52 -12.93
C SER A 25 -2.65 -15.47 -12.70
N GLN A 26 -2.18 -15.54 -11.45
CA GLN A 26 -0.73 -15.48 -11.19
C GLN A 26 -0.01 -16.68 -11.82
N ASP A 27 1.15 -16.40 -12.43
CA ASP A 27 2.00 -17.38 -13.08
C ASP A 27 2.87 -18.21 -12.11
N TYR A 28 2.85 -17.85 -10.82
CA TYR A 28 3.52 -18.62 -9.77
C TYR A 28 2.71 -19.85 -9.40
N PRO A 29 3.34 -21.03 -9.17
CA PRO A 29 2.64 -22.28 -8.88
C PRO A 29 1.68 -22.15 -7.68
N HIS A 30 0.40 -22.40 -7.88
CA HIS A 30 -0.63 -22.24 -6.84
C HIS A 30 -0.42 -23.19 -5.66
N GLU A 31 0.15 -24.39 -5.91
CA GLU A 31 0.56 -25.33 -4.86
C GLU A 31 1.74 -24.82 -3.99
N LYS A 32 2.28 -23.64 -4.31
CA LYS A 32 3.26 -22.89 -3.51
C LYS A 32 2.71 -21.54 -3.04
N MET A 33 1.40 -21.37 -3.10
CA MET A 33 0.71 -20.16 -2.61
C MET A 33 -0.35 -20.52 -1.59
N GLU A 34 -0.41 -19.76 -0.51
CA GLU A 34 -1.59 -19.65 0.34
C GLU A 34 -2.18 -18.26 0.23
N VAL A 35 -3.48 -18.13 0.37
CA VAL A 35 -4.19 -16.85 0.36
C VAL A 35 -4.80 -16.60 1.73
N VAL A 36 -4.48 -15.45 2.33
CA VAL A 36 -5.00 -15.04 3.63
C VAL A 36 -5.83 -13.78 3.45
N LEU A 37 -7.13 -13.92 3.57
CA LEU A 37 -8.11 -12.85 3.44
C LEU A 37 -8.57 -12.42 4.83
N VAL A 38 -8.51 -11.13 5.13
CA VAL A 38 -8.92 -10.58 6.43
C VAL A 38 -10.01 -9.53 6.23
N ASP A 39 -11.20 -9.83 6.70
CA ASP A 39 -12.33 -8.92 6.72
C ASP A 39 -12.31 -8.02 7.96
N ALA A 40 -12.34 -6.73 7.78
CA ALA A 40 -12.37 -5.74 8.87
C ALA A 40 -13.80 -5.45 9.37
N MET A 41 -14.64 -6.48 9.50
CA MET A 41 -16.03 -6.39 9.92
C MET A 41 -16.86 -5.56 8.92
N SER A 42 -16.79 -5.93 7.66
CA SER A 42 -17.55 -5.29 6.57
C SER A 42 -19.07 -5.43 6.78
N THR A 43 -19.80 -4.45 6.27
CA THR A 43 -21.27 -4.39 6.33
C THR A 43 -21.95 -4.65 4.98
N ASP A 44 -21.15 -4.81 3.92
CA ASP A 44 -21.56 -5.17 2.56
C ASP A 44 -21.28 -6.68 2.29
N ASN A 45 -21.26 -7.09 1.02
CA ASN A 45 -21.00 -8.48 0.65
C ASN A 45 -19.52 -8.91 0.69
N THR A 46 -18.61 -8.07 1.15
CA THR A 46 -17.16 -8.35 1.20
C THR A 46 -16.84 -9.70 1.82
N ARG A 47 -17.36 -9.96 3.02
CA ARG A 47 -17.14 -11.23 3.74
C ARG A 47 -17.65 -12.44 2.95
N LYS A 48 -18.86 -12.34 2.40
CA LYS A 48 -19.46 -13.42 1.60
C LYS A 48 -18.65 -13.74 0.35
N LEU A 49 -18.10 -12.72 -0.31
CA LEU A 49 -17.20 -12.89 -1.47
C LEU A 49 -15.90 -13.60 -1.09
N MET A 50 -15.30 -13.25 0.04
CA MET A 50 -14.10 -13.94 0.56
C MET A 50 -14.37 -15.41 0.88
N GLU A 51 -15.49 -15.72 1.52
CA GLU A 51 -15.89 -17.09 1.83
C GLU A 51 -16.19 -17.91 0.56
N GLY A 52 -16.84 -17.29 -0.43
CA GLY A 52 -17.06 -17.91 -1.74
C GLY A 52 -15.76 -18.21 -2.47
N PHE A 53 -14.78 -17.30 -2.42
CA PHE A 53 -13.46 -17.53 -2.99
C PHE A 53 -12.74 -18.68 -2.27
N ALA A 54 -12.82 -18.76 -0.94
CA ALA A 54 -12.18 -19.81 -0.16
C ALA A 54 -12.75 -21.21 -0.43
N GLN A 55 -14.02 -21.31 -0.87
CA GLN A 55 -14.66 -22.58 -1.23
C GLN A 55 -14.29 -23.02 -2.67
N GLY A 56 -13.71 -22.14 -3.47
CA GLY A 56 -13.32 -22.40 -4.84
C GLY A 56 -12.10 -23.34 -4.94
N LYS A 57 -12.07 -24.16 -6.00
CA LYS A 57 -10.93 -25.05 -6.28
C LYS A 57 -9.90 -24.34 -7.18
N HIS A 58 -9.06 -23.51 -6.57
CA HIS A 58 -8.08 -22.67 -7.29
C HIS A 58 -6.66 -23.26 -7.31
N GLY A 59 -6.44 -24.43 -6.66
CA GLY A 59 -5.14 -25.09 -6.61
C GLY A 59 -4.18 -24.52 -5.55
N PHE A 60 -4.60 -23.50 -4.78
CA PHE A 60 -3.80 -22.96 -3.68
C PHE A 60 -3.62 -24.00 -2.56
N VAL A 61 -2.48 -23.94 -1.85
CA VAL A 61 -2.21 -24.78 -0.67
C VAL A 61 -3.36 -24.67 0.32
N ARG A 62 -3.84 -23.43 0.54
CA ARG A 62 -5.01 -23.12 1.38
C ARG A 62 -5.49 -21.70 1.11
N VAL A 63 -6.75 -21.46 1.45
CA VAL A 63 -7.34 -20.11 1.53
C VAL A 63 -7.94 -19.96 2.92
N LYS A 64 -7.49 -18.95 3.66
CA LYS A 64 -8.00 -18.63 5.00
C LYS A 64 -8.82 -17.34 4.93
N VAL A 65 -9.98 -17.32 5.59
CA VAL A 65 -10.80 -16.10 5.77
C VAL A 65 -10.90 -15.81 7.26
N LEU A 66 -10.42 -14.65 7.65
CA LEU A 66 -10.26 -14.23 9.05
C LEU A 66 -10.97 -12.91 9.31
N GLU A 67 -11.12 -12.55 10.57
CA GLU A 67 -11.74 -11.30 11.01
C GLU A 67 -10.72 -10.37 11.67
N ASN A 68 -10.92 -9.07 11.42
CA ASN A 68 -10.24 -8.00 12.16
C ASN A 68 -11.28 -7.15 12.90
N PRO A 69 -11.64 -7.51 14.14
CA PRO A 69 -12.65 -6.79 14.92
C PRO A 69 -12.22 -5.37 15.30
N LYS A 70 -10.92 -5.08 15.30
CA LYS A 70 -10.40 -3.73 15.58
C LYS A 70 -10.64 -2.74 14.44
N LYS A 71 -10.95 -3.19 13.23
CA LYS A 71 -11.20 -2.37 12.03
C LYS A 71 -10.04 -1.43 11.63
N ILE A 72 -8.87 -1.62 12.22
CA ILE A 72 -7.65 -0.83 11.97
C ILE A 72 -6.80 -1.59 10.95
N GLN A 73 -6.27 -0.91 9.96
CA GLN A 73 -5.46 -1.51 8.89
C GLN A 73 -4.26 -2.29 9.43
N ALA A 74 -3.50 -1.69 10.34
CA ALA A 74 -2.36 -2.33 11.00
C ALA A 74 -2.74 -3.64 11.72
N ALA A 75 -3.89 -3.66 12.42
CA ALA A 75 -4.39 -4.86 13.08
C ALA A 75 -4.77 -5.95 12.06
N GLY A 76 -5.39 -5.58 10.94
CA GLY A 76 -5.69 -6.51 9.85
C GLY A 76 -4.43 -7.17 9.28
N TRP A 77 -3.38 -6.38 9.03
CA TRP A 77 -2.09 -6.92 8.61
C TRP A 77 -1.49 -7.86 9.65
N ASN A 78 -1.58 -7.53 10.93
CA ASN A 78 -1.08 -8.39 12.01
C ASN A 78 -1.83 -9.71 12.09
N VAL A 79 -3.16 -9.70 11.89
CA VAL A 79 -3.96 -10.93 11.78
C VAL A 79 -3.49 -11.78 10.61
N ALA A 80 -3.32 -11.18 9.43
CA ALA A 80 -2.85 -11.88 8.24
C ALA A 80 -1.46 -12.49 8.42
N ILE A 81 -0.50 -11.71 8.95
CA ILE A 81 0.89 -12.16 9.15
C ILE A 81 0.96 -13.31 10.16
N ARG A 82 0.22 -13.24 11.27
CA ARG A 82 0.18 -14.32 12.27
C ARG A 82 -0.41 -15.61 11.73
N ALA A 83 -1.39 -15.51 10.84
CA ALA A 83 -2.06 -16.66 10.22
C ALA A 83 -1.29 -17.24 9.03
N SER A 84 -0.34 -16.49 8.48
CA SER A 84 0.50 -16.88 7.35
C SER A 84 1.52 -17.95 7.73
N GLU A 85 1.82 -18.85 6.82
CA GLU A 85 2.84 -19.92 6.99
C GLU A 85 3.94 -19.89 5.90
N GLY A 86 3.78 -19.04 4.88
CA GLY A 86 4.75 -18.90 3.80
C GLY A 86 6.09 -18.32 4.22
N ASP A 87 7.13 -18.66 3.47
CA ASP A 87 8.48 -18.08 3.60
C ASP A 87 8.49 -16.59 3.24
N ILE A 88 7.60 -16.23 2.31
CA ILE A 88 7.39 -14.86 1.83
C ILE A 88 5.96 -14.43 2.16
N ILE A 89 5.81 -13.26 2.76
CA ILE A 89 4.53 -12.64 3.07
C ILE A 89 4.34 -11.44 2.15
N MET A 90 3.29 -11.45 1.33
CA MET A 90 2.93 -10.35 0.42
C MET A 90 1.74 -9.58 0.96
N ARG A 91 1.86 -8.24 0.97
CA ARG A 91 0.80 -7.31 1.36
C ARG A 91 0.17 -6.69 0.12
N ILE A 92 -1.12 -6.91 -0.09
CA ILE A 92 -1.86 -6.35 -1.23
C ILE A 92 -3.16 -5.73 -0.74
N ASP A 93 -3.40 -4.47 -1.11
CA ASP A 93 -4.65 -3.79 -0.80
C ASP A 93 -5.79 -4.35 -1.68
N SER A 94 -7.00 -4.45 -1.13
CA SER A 94 -8.17 -5.06 -1.78
C SER A 94 -8.63 -4.39 -3.09
N HIS A 95 -8.32 -3.10 -3.26
CA HIS A 95 -8.65 -2.31 -4.45
C HIS A 95 -7.44 -2.09 -5.39
N THR A 96 -6.57 -3.08 -5.45
CA THR A 96 -5.37 -3.10 -6.30
C THR A 96 -5.62 -3.99 -7.50
N PHE A 97 -5.02 -3.63 -8.63
CA PHE A 97 -4.84 -4.51 -9.79
C PHE A 97 -3.37 -4.94 -9.86
N ILE A 98 -3.12 -6.22 -10.09
CA ILE A 98 -1.79 -6.81 -10.22
C ILE A 98 -1.66 -7.64 -11.50
N PRO A 99 -0.58 -7.49 -12.28
CA PRO A 99 -0.29 -8.35 -13.42
C PRO A 99 -0.06 -9.80 -12.99
N SER A 100 -0.24 -10.74 -13.92
CA SER A 100 -0.07 -12.18 -13.66
C SER A 100 1.35 -12.58 -13.20
N ASP A 101 2.36 -11.80 -13.52
CA ASP A 101 3.76 -12.03 -13.15
C ASP A 101 4.19 -11.30 -11.85
N PHE A 102 3.23 -10.76 -11.10
CA PHE A 102 3.54 -9.98 -9.90
C PHE A 102 4.17 -10.83 -8.80
N VAL A 103 3.62 -12.03 -8.54
CA VAL A 103 4.14 -12.94 -7.51
C VAL A 103 5.52 -13.47 -7.92
N SER A 104 5.66 -14.00 -9.13
CA SER A 104 6.93 -14.57 -9.60
C SER A 104 8.07 -13.56 -9.63
N LYS A 105 7.81 -12.30 -10.01
CA LYS A 105 8.80 -11.22 -9.98
C LYS A 105 9.26 -10.87 -8.56
N ASN A 106 8.33 -10.82 -7.60
CA ASN A 106 8.69 -10.61 -6.20
C ASN A 106 9.51 -11.76 -5.65
N VAL A 107 9.09 -13.02 -5.90
CA VAL A 107 9.83 -14.21 -5.48
C VAL A 107 11.24 -14.20 -6.05
N LYS A 108 11.39 -13.94 -7.35
CA LYS A 108 12.71 -13.84 -8.01
C LYS A 108 13.60 -12.76 -7.36
N CYS A 109 13.03 -11.63 -7.00
CA CYS A 109 13.77 -10.58 -6.30
C CYS A 109 14.23 -11.05 -4.92
N ILE A 110 13.37 -11.70 -4.14
CA ILE A 110 13.69 -12.27 -2.83
C ILE A 110 14.75 -13.39 -2.94
N GLU A 111 14.63 -14.27 -3.94
CA GLU A 111 15.60 -15.36 -4.19
C GLU A 111 16.98 -14.83 -4.62
N SER A 112 17.05 -13.62 -5.20
CA SER A 112 18.33 -12.97 -5.50
C SER A 112 19.08 -12.45 -4.26
N GLY A 113 18.57 -12.70 -3.05
CA GLY A 113 19.20 -12.32 -1.78
C GLY A 113 18.54 -11.14 -1.06
N GLU A 114 17.46 -10.57 -1.61
CA GLU A 114 16.74 -9.47 -0.97
C GLU A 114 15.81 -9.95 0.15
N TYR A 115 15.57 -9.12 1.14
CA TYR A 115 14.68 -9.41 2.26
C TYR A 115 13.29 -8.79 2.10
N VAL A 116 13.24 -7.63 1.44
CA VAL A 116 12.00 -6.93 1.13
C VAL A 116 12.05 -6.48 -0.32
N SER A 117 11.02 -6.77 -1.09
CA SER A 117 10.88 -6.36 -2.48
C SER A 117 9.57 -5.62 -2.71
N GLY A 118 9.55 -4.79 -3.73
CA GLY A 118 8.38 -4.09 -4.22
C GLY A 118 8.75 -3.20 -5.39
N GLY A 119 7.78 -2.49 -5.93
CA GLY A 119 8.02 -1.68 -7.11
C GLY A 119 7.07 -0.48 -7.24
N PRO A 120 6.93 0.07 -8.44
CA PRO A 120 6.04 1.18 -8.70
C PRO A 120 4.57 0.77 -8.54
N ARG A 121 3.78 1.73 -8.06
CA ARG A 121 2.32 1.64 -8.01
C ARG A 121 1.72 2.87 -8.70
N PRO A 122 1.68 2.89 -10.03
CA PRO A 122 1.03 3.97 -10.75
C PRO A 122 -0.48 3.95 -10.52
N ASN A 123 -1.05 5.15 -10.44
CA ASN A 123 -2.49 5.30 -10.42
C ASN A 123 -3.04 5.17 -11.84
N ILE A 124 -4.18 4.49 -11.97
CA ILE A 124 -4.94 4.32 -13.21
C ILE A 124 -6.34 4.90 -13.03
N ALA A 125 -6.96 5.34 -14.11
CA ALA A 125 -8.35 5.76 -14.13
C ALA A 125 -9.21 4.60 -14.66
N GLU A 126 -10.38 4.38 -14.07
CA GLU A 126 -11.34 3.36 -14.53
C GLU A 126 -11.97 3.71 -15.88
N ASP A 127 -12.21 5.00 -16.12
CA ASP A 127 -12.82 5.50 -17.35
C ASP A 127 -11.97 6.65 -17.89
N ASP A 128 -11.94 6.81 -19.20
CA ASP A 128 -11.20 7.88 -19.90
C ASP A 128 -12.04 9.16 -20.00
N THR A 129 -12.41 9.74 -18.85
CA THR A 129 -13.05 11.07 -18.81
C THR A 129 -11.99 12.16 -18.63
N ALA A 130 -12.20 13.33 -19.27
CA ALA A 130 -11.30 14.48 -19.12
C ALA A 130 -11.07 14.88 -17.66
N TRP A 131 -12.10 14.73 -16.80
CA TRP A 131 -12.00 14.99 -15.37
C TRP A 131 -11.10 14.00 -14.66
N LYS A 132 -11.27 12.70 -14.88
CA LYS A 132 -10.42 11.67 -14.26
C LYS A 132 -8.98 11.76 -14.74
N HIS A 133 -8.77 12.11 -16.02
CA HIS A 133 -7.44 12.37 -16.55
C HIS A 133 -6.78 13.56 -15.85
N THR A 134 -7.52 14.63 -15.59
CA THR A 134 -7.04 15.80 -14.83
C THR A 134 -6.64 15.42 -13.41
N LEU A 135 -7.48 14.63 -12.70
CA LEU A 135 -7.16 14.14 -11.36
C LEU A 135 -5.90 13.26 -11.35
N LEU A 136 -5.76 12.40 -12.35
CA LEU A 136 -4.59 11.53 -12.51
C LEU A 136 -3.31 12.35 -12.74
N LEU A 137 -3.36 13.39 -13.56
CA LEU A 137 -2.24 14.32 -13.79
C LEU A 137 -1.89 15.08 -12.50
N ALA A 138 -2.90 15.55 -11.76
CA ALA A 138 -2.69 16.23 -10.47
C ALA A 138 -2.01 15.29 -9.45
N GLU A 139 -2.40 14.03 -9.37
CA GLU A 139 -1.76 13.05 -8.50
C GLU A 139 -0.34 12.68 -8.93
N ARG A 140 -0.06 12.65 -10.23
CA ARG A 140 1.28 12.40 -10.78
C ARG A 140 2.22 13.60 -10.65
N SER A 141 1.69 14.79 -10.37
CA SER A 141 2.48 15.99 -10.19
C SER A 141 3.42 15.92 -8.98
N MET A 142 4.42 16.76 -8.93
CA MET A 142 5.33 16.88 -7.77
C MET A 142 4.59 17.28 -6.49
N PHE A 143 3.49 18.01 -6.59
CA PHE A 143 2.64 18.42 -5.45
C PHE A 143 1.59 17.35 -5.08
N GLY A 144 1.43 16.32 -5.89
CA GLY A 144 0.58 15.16 -5.62
C GLY A 144 1.26 14.08 -4.79
N SER A 145 1.05 12.82 -5.17
CA SER A 145 1.63 11.66 -4.47
C SER A 145 3.00 11.22 -5.00
N SER A 146 3.52 11.84 -6.06
CA SER A 146 4.74 11.40 -6.77
C SER A 146 6.02 12.16 -6.43
N ILE A 147 6.07 12.84 -5.28
CA ILE A 147 7.26 13.59 -4.81
C ILE A 147 8.48 12.68 -4.64
N ALA A 148 8.28 11.45 -4.18
CA ALA A 148 9.39 10.52 -3.98
C ALA A 148 10.01 10.11 -5.33
N SER A 149 11.25 10.53 -5.57
CA SER A 149 11.97 10.33 -6.84
C SER A 149 12.08 8.86 -7.26
N TYR A 150 12.08 7.93 -6.30
CA TYR A 150 12.17 6.50 -6.60
C TYR A 150 10.95 5.97 -7.35
N ARG A 151 9.76 6.56 -7.16
CA ARG A 151 8.51 6.13 -7.85
C ARG A 151 8.58 6.29 -9.37
N ARG A 152 9.51 7.09 -9.85
CA ARG A 152 9.78 7.34 -11.28
C ARG A 152 11.07 6.69 -11.78
N SER A 153 11.72 5.87 -10.93
CA SER A 153 12.99 5.25 -11.28
C SER A 153 12.77 4.03 -12.19
N HIS A 154 13.57 3.95 -13.24
CA HIS A 154 13.65 2.80 -14.14
C HIS A 154 14.76 1.83 -13.75
N LYS A 155 15.44 2.04 -12.60
CA LYS A 155 16.54 1.20 -12.14
C LYS A 155 16.22 0.58 -10.78
N LYS A 156 16.67 -0.68 -10.57
CA LYS A 156 16.68 -1.34 -9.27
C LYS A 156 17.48 -0.48 -8.29
N LYS A 157 16.97 -0.25 -7.10
CA LYS A 157 17.64 0.50 -6.03
C LYS A 157 17.04 0.24 -4.66
N TYR A 158 17.75 0.61 -3.61
CA TYR A 158 17.22 0.58 -2.25
C TYR A 158 16.47 1.87 -1.93
N VAL A 159 15.35 1.72 -1.26
CA VAL A 159 14.42 2.80 -0.94
C VAL A 159 14.00 2.76 0.53
N LYS A 160 13.36 3.82 1.01
CA LYS A 160 12.87 3.87 2.39
C LYS A 160 11.51 3.22 2.59
N SER A 161 10.72 3.08 1.54
CA SER A 161 9.36 2.52 1.60
C SER A 161 8.91 2.02 0.24
N VAL A 162 8.06 0.98 0.24
CA VAL A 162 7.32 0.45 -0.89
C VAL A 162 5.85 0.29 -0.51
N PHE A 163 4.95 0.21 -1.50
CA PHE A 163 3.52 0.04 -1.21
C PHE A 163 3.15 -1.43 -1.02
N HIS A 164 3.02 -2.16 -2.11
CA HIS A 164 2.71 -3.58 -2.11
C HIS A 164 4.02 -4.34 -2.08
N GLY A 165 4.43 -4.70 -0.87
CA GLY A 165 5.73 -5.36 -0.63
C GLY A 165 5.58 -6.86 -0.40
N ALA A 166 6.62 -7.57 -0.81
CA ALA A 166 6.89 -8.93 -0.39
C ALA A 166 8.05 -8.93 0.62
N TYR A 167 7.89 -9.66 1.69
CA TYR A 167 8.80 -9.67 2.83
C TYR A 167 9.17 -11.12 3.16
N ARG A 168 10.45 -11.42 3.38
CA ARG A 168 10.82 -12.66 4.05
C ARG A 168 10.20 -12.68 5.45
N ARG A 169 9.73 -13.83 5.90
CA ARG A 169 9.11 -14.00 7.23
C ARG A 169 9.99 -13.49 8.36
N GLU A 170 11.29 -13.77 8.32
CA GLU A 170 12.27 -13.33 9.31
C GLU A 170 12.33 -11.81 9.51
N VAL A 171 11.90 -11.01 8.52
CA VAL A 171 11.80 -9.57 8.64
C VAL A 171 10.81 -9.18 9.74
N PHE A 172 9.65 -9.85 9.80
CA PHE A 172 8.65 -9.60 10.83
C PHE A 172 9.05 -10.18 12.18
N GLU A 173 9.81 -11.27 12.21
CA GLU A 173 10.36 -11.83 13.44
C GLU A 173 11.34 -10.85 14.10
N LYS A 174 12.20 -10.18 13.32
CA LYS A 174 13.21 -9.26 13.81
C LYS A 174 12.70 -7.83 14.00
N ALA A 175 11.94 -7.29 13.06
CA ALA A 175 11.41 -5.92 13.12
C ALA A 175 10.09 -5.82 13.92
N GLY A 176 9.43 -6.94 14.19
CA GLY A 176 8.12 -7.00 14.85
C GLY A 176 6.96 -6.75 13.87
N LEU A 177 5.75 -6.75 14.39
CA LEU A 177 4.51 -6.55 13.65
C LEU A 177 4.16 -5.06 13.51
N PHE A 178 3.11 -4.75 12.76
CA PHE A 178 2.64 -3.37 12.57
C PHE A 178 2.16 -2.74 13.88
N ASN A 179 2.42 -1.45 14.06
CA ASN A 179 1.94 -0.70 15.21
C ASN A 179 0.45 -0.39 15.07
N GLU A 180 -0.38 -1.04 15.88
CA GLU A 180 -1.84 -0.92 15.82
C GLU A 180 -2.39 0.42 16.34
N ASN A 181 -1.55 1.29 16.90
CA ASN A 181 -1.94 2.66 17.25
C ASN A 181 -1.96 3.60 16.04
N LEU A 182 -1.48 3.13 14.87
CA LEU A 182 -1.47 3.90 13.63
C LEU A 182 -2.59 3.42 12.71
N GLY A 183 -3.57 4.29 12.46
CA GLY A 183 -4.67 3.98 11.53
C GLY A 183 -4.29 4.15 10.07
N ARG A 184 -3.26 4.96 9.81
CA ARG A 184 -2.55 5.11 8.52
C ARG A 184 -1.08 5.36 8.81
N THR A 185 -0.23 5.34 7.77
CA THR A 185 1.23 5.51 7.93
C THR A 185 1.92 4.38 8.70
N GLU A 186 1.20 3.30 9.00
CA GLU A 186 1.72 2.10 9.64
C GLU A 186 2.84 1.46 8.80
N ASP A 187 2.79 1.62 7.48
CA ASP A 187 3.81 1.17 6.53
C ASP A 187 5.10 1.97 6.67
N ASN A 188 5.03 3.30 6.82
CA ASN A 188 6.21 4.15 7.01
C ASN A 188 6.93 3.81 8.32
N GLU A 189 6.19 3.61 9.40
CA GLU A 189 6.73 3.21 10.70
C GLU A 189 7.36 1.81 10.63
N MET A 190 6.68 0.85 10.04
CA MET A 190 7.18 -0.51 9.86
C MET A 190 8.45 -0.53 9.01
N HIS A 191 8.47 0.17 7.87
CA HIS A 191 9.65 0.26 7.00
C HIS A 191 10.83 0.93 7.72
N TYR A 192 10.58 1.94 8.55
CA TYR A 192 11.64 2.53 9.38
C TYR A 192 12.25 1.50 10.34
N ARG A 193 11.42 0.68 11.03
CA ARG A 193 11.93 -0.39 11.90
C ARG A 193 12.69 -1.48 11.12
N ILE A 194 12.21 -1.84 9.93
CA ILE A 194 12.90 -2.78 9.03
C ILE A 194 14.31 -2.28 8.70
N LEU A 195 14.43 -1.00 8.28
CA LEU A 195 15.73 -0.39 7.99
C LEU A 195 16.62 -0.33 9.23
N LYS A 196 16.06 0.03 10.40
CA LYS A 196 16.79 0.07 11.67
C LYS A 196 17.25 -1.32 12.12
N ALA A 197 16.51 -2.37 11.78
CA ALA A 197 16.91 -3.77 12.02
C ALA A 197 18.02 -4.26 11.08
N GLY A 198 18.49 -3.40 10.15
CA GLY A 198 19.59 -3.69 9.23
C GLY A 198 19.18 -4.28 7.88
N TYR A 199 17.89 -4.43 7.61
CA TYR A 199 17.40 -4.86 6.32
C TYR A 199 17.33 -3.71 5.32
N GLN A 200 17.42 -4.04 4.03
CA GLN A 200 17.23 -3.10 2.94
C GLN A 200 15.89 -3.37 2.23
N ILE A 201 15.27 -2.33 1.71
CA ILE A 201 14.03 -2.42 0.94
C ILE A 201 14.37 -2.24 -0.54
N CYS A 202 14.26 -3.31 -1.30
CA CYS A 202 14.59 -3.34 -2.71
C CYS A 202 13.42 -2.87 -3.57
N TYR A 203 13.60 -1.77 -4.29
CA TYR A 203 12.70 -1.30 -5.33
C TYR A 203 13.12 -1.87 -6.68
N THR A 204 12.21 -2.58 -7.34
CA THR A 204 12.41 -3.19 -8.66
C THR A 204 11.36 -2.66 -9.64
N PRO A 205 11.75 -1.94 -10.71
CA PRO A 205 10.79 -1.29 -11.63
C PRO A 205 9.84 -2.25 -12.35
N SER A 206 10.22 -3.52 -12.51
CA SER A 206 9.39 -4.54 -13.17
C SER A 206 8.31 -5.14 -12.27
N ILE A 207 8.36 -4.90 -10.95
CA ILE A 207 7.33 -5.33 -9.99
C ILE A 207 6.27 -4.24 -9.93
N ILE A 208 5.25 -4.33 -10.78
CA ILE A 208 4.25 -3.26 -10.92
C ILE A 208 2.94 -3.73 -10.29
N SER A 209 2.32 -2.86 -9.51
CA SER A 209 0.92 -2.97 -9.10
C SER A 209 0.21 -1.65 -9.43
N TYR A 210 -1.10 -1.67 -9.58
CA TYR A 210 -1.87 -0.49 -9.98
C TYR A 210 -2.93 -0.17 -8.93
N GLN A 211 -3.24 1.11 -8.77
CA GLN A 211 -4.32 1.56 -7.90
C GLN A 211 -5.25 2.50 -8.67
N HIS A 212 -6.56 2.33 -8.49
CA HIS A 212 -7.52 3.27 -9.05
C HIS A 212 -7.48 4.62 -8.34
N THR A 213 -7.54 5.71 -9.11
CA THR A 213 -7.70 7.06 -8.53
C THR A 213 -9.09 7.21 -7.93
N ARG A 214 -9.24 8.13 -6.99
CA ARG A 214 -10.57 8.49 -6.46
C ARG A 214 -11.42 9.12 -7.56
N ASN A 215 -12.67 8.68 -7.65
CA ASN A 215 -13.59 9.09 -8.72
C ASN A 215 -14.21 10.47 -8.49
N THR A 216 -14.15 11.00 -7.26
CA THR A 216 -14.79 12.25 -6.89
C THR A 216 -13.84 13.21 -6.19
N TRP A 217 -14.06 14.51 -6.41
CA TRP A 217 -13.33 15.59 -5.72
C TRP A 217 -13.44 15.46 -4.18
N HIS A 218 -14.64 15.19 -3.68
CA HIS A 218 -14.86 14.98 -2.25
C HIS A 218 -14.04 13.82 -1.70
N GLY A 219 -14.03 12.68 -2.39
CA GLY A 219 -13.23 11.51 -2.01
C GLY A 219 -11.72 11.82 -1.99
N MET A 220 -11.25 12.62 -2.96
CA MET A 220 -9.85 13.03 -3.01
C MET A 220 -9.49 13.96 -1.85
N ILE A 221 -10.30 14.99 -1.56
CA ILE A 221 -10.07 15.89 -0.42
C ILE A 221 -10.05 15.11 0.89
N LYS A 222 -11.05 14.24 1.13
CA LYS A 222 -11.11 13.39 2.33
C LYS A 222 -9.86 12.53 2.48
N GLN A 223 -9.37 11.95 1.38
CA GLN A 223 -8.14 11.16 1.38
C GLN A 223 -6.91 12.01 1.73
N LYS A 224 -6.75 13.19 1.10
CA LYS A 224 -5.60 14.08 1.35
C LYS A 224 -5.61 14.63 2.77
N TYR A 225 -6.78 15.04 3.27
CA TYR A 225 -6.95 15.44 4.66
C TYR A 225 -6.55 14.32 5.63
N GLY A 226 -7.10 13.12 5.43
CA GLY A 226 -6.76 11.96 6.25
C GLY A 226 -5.25 11.63 6.23
N ASN A 227 -4.61 11.73 5.08
CA ASN A 227 -3.16 11.51 4.98
C ASN A 227 -2.38 12.55 5.79
N GLY A 228 -2.73 13.84 5.68
CA GLY A 228 -2.08 14.91 6.45
C GLY A 228 -2.29 14.76 7.96
N TYR A 229 -3.52 14.46 8.38
CA TYR A 229 -3.86 14.20 9.78
C TYR A 229 -3.03 13.08 10.40
N TRP A 230 -2.93 11.93 9.72
CA TRP A 230 -2.15 10.79 10.21
C TRP A 230 -0.64 11.02 10.15
N VAL A 231 -0.12 11.79 9.18
CA VAL A 231 1.28 12.24 9.21
C VAL A 231 1.54 13.06 10.47
N GLY A 232 0.65 13.99 10.83
CA GLY A 232 0.76 14.78 12.06
C GLY A 232 0.78 13.93 13.33
N LEU A 233 -0.15 12.96 13.45
CA LEU A 233 -0.18 12.05 14.61
C LEU A 233 1.06 11.16 14.69
N THR A 234 1.52 10.66 13.56
CA THR A 234 2.69 9.77 13.50
C THR A 234 3.99 10.49 13.87
N LEU A 235 4.07 11.81 13.70
CA LEU A 235 5.21 12.59 14.20
C LEU A 235 5.40 12.47 15.71
N GLY A 236 4.31 12.29 16.46
CA GLY A 236 4.40 12.04 17.92
C GLY A 236 4.89 10.64 18.27
N VAL A 237 4.79 9.67 17.35
CA VAL A 237 5.17 8.27 17.56
C VAL A 237 6.53 7.96 16.96
N CYS A 238 6.77 8.39 15.73
CA CYS A 238 7.98 8.09 14.96
C CYS A 238 8.34 9.25 14.02
N PRO A 239 8.91 10.35 14.50
CA PRO A 239 9.29 11.48 13.64
C PRO A 239 10.34 11.09 12.58
N GLN A 240 11.19 10.13 12.87
CA GLN A 240 12.24 9.63 11.97
C GLN A 240 11.70 8.82 10.79
N CYS A 241 10.43 8.38 10.84
CA CYS A 241 9.80 7.65 9.74
C CYS A 241 9.60 8.52 8.49
N PHE A 242 9.59 9.84 8.66
CA PHE A 242 9.33 10.78 7.59
C PHE A 242 10.60 11.40 7.01
N SER A 243 10.54 11.66 5.72
CA SER A 243 11.50 12.47 4.99
C SER A 243 10.96 13.87 4.76
N LEU A 244 11.80 14.87 4.56
CA LEU A 244 11.41 16.26 4.35
C LEU A 244 10.34 16.46 3.26
N TYR A 245 10.36 15.62 2.24
CA TYR A 245 9.36 15.70 1.15
C TYR A 245 7.92 15.48 1.60
N HIS A 246 7.66 14.83 2.75
CA HIS A 246 6.30 14.66 3.28
C HIS A 246 5.69 16.00 3.74
N PHE A 247 6.52 17.00 4.02
CA PHE A 247 6.09 18.32 4.49
C PHE A 247 5.92 19.34 3.34
N ILE A 248 6.30 19.02 2.11
CA ILE A 248 6.17 19.93 0.95
C ILE A 248 4.72 20.43 0.76
N PRO A 249 3.66 19.58 0.83
CA PRO A 249 2.29 20.07 0.73
C PRO A 249 1.91 21.04 1.86
N PHE A 250 2.38 20.78 3.07
CA PHE A 250 2.15 21.69 4.21
C PHE A 250 2.86 23.03 3.99
N CYS A 251 4.13 23.02 3.62
CA CYS A 251 4.87 24.26 3.33
C CYS A 251 4.24 25.05 2.18
N PHE A 252 3.71 24.38 1.15
CA PHE A 252 3.01 25.03 0.05
C PHE A 252 1.74 25.73 0.53
N VAL A 253 0.89 25.07 1.31
CA VAL A 253 -0.32 25.68 1.88
C VAL A 253 0.03 26.86 2.79
N LEU A 254 1.06 26.70 3.64
CA LEU A 254 1.54 27.76 4.52
C LEU A 254 2.05 28.97 3.72
N SER A 255 2.77 28.74 2.62
CA SER A 255 3.24 29.83 1.76
C SER A 255 2.09 30.62 1.12
N ILE A 256 1.04 29.93 0.65
CA ILE A 256 -0.17 30.58 0.12
C ILE A 256 -0.83 31.43 1.22
N PHE A 257 -0.97 30.90 2.43
CA PHE A 257 -1.57 31.64 3.55
C PHE A 257 -0.77 32.89 3.90
N ILE A 258 0.56 32.77 4.03
CA ILE A 258 1.46 33.90 4.34
C ILE A 258 1.41 34.96 3.24
N THR A 259 1.51 34.57 1.97
CA THR A 259 1.48 35.54 0.84
C THR A 259 0.14 36.24 0.72
N SER A 260 -0.97 35.52 0.97
CA SER A 260 -2.31 36.10 0.99
C SER A 260 -2.44 37.13 2.12
N LEU A 261 -1.95 36.81 3.32
CA LEU A 261 -1.96 37.73 4.46
C LEU A 261 -1.13 38.98 4.17
N LEU A 262 0.05 38.85 3.60
CA LEU A 262 0.94 39.95 3.23
C LEU A 262 0.29 40.86 2.15
N ALA A 263 -0.42 40.27 1.19
CA ALA A 263 -1.16 41.02 0.18
C ALA A 263 -2.28 41.86 0.78
N ILE A 264 -3.02 41.33 1.79
CA ILE A 264 -4.09 42.07 2.52
C ILE A 264 -3.50 43.21 3.32
N VAL A 265 -2.31 43.06 3.89
CA VAL A 265 -1.67 44.11 4.72
C VAL A 265 -0.99 45.18 3.84
N GLY A 266 -1.12 45.11 2.50
CA GLY A 266 -0.65 46.15 1.59
C GLY A 266 0.86 46.21 1.39
N LYS A 267 1.57 45.11 1.66
CA LYS A 267 2.99 44.97 1.33
C LYS A 267 3.11 44.02 0.13
N PRO A 268 3.14 44.54 -1.12
CA PRO A 268 3.39 43.68 -2.27
C PRO A 268 4.80 43.14 -2.19
N PHE A 269 4.93 41.83 -1.97
CA PHE A 269 6.16 41.13 -2.28
C PHE A 269 6.05 40.67 -3.74
N LEU A 270 6.67 41.38 -4.60
CA LEU A 270 7.05 40.94 -5.94
C LEU A 270 8.28 40.07 -5.86
#